data_8b4ddc0a999bf4c5eb5c7e5cac7727a0
#
_entry.id   8b4ddc0a999bf4c5eb5c7e5cac7727a0
#
_cell.length_a   1.000
_cell.length_b   1.000
_cell.length_c   1.000
_cell.angle_alpha   90.00
_cell.angle_beta   90.00
_cell.angle_gamma   90.00
#
_symmetry.space_group_name_H-M   'P 1'
#
loop_
_entity.id
_entity.type
_entity.pdbx_description
1 polymer ?
#
loop_
_entity_poly.entity_id
_entity_poly.type
_entity_poly.pdbx_seq_one_letter_code
_entity_poly.pdbx_strand_id
1 'polypeptide(L)'
;MHRGMGSMPSDPTTNSLRSMAKLSPNKKRPSSSTDRVITPSKFEDLSKDTSDGTGQVLTSNEGLPINDDQNSLKAGLRGPTLLEDHLLREKIMHFDHERIPERAVHARGSGAHGHFQVYKSQSALTKAGFLNDPARRTPVFVRFSTVAGSRGSADAVRDARGFAVKFYTEEGIYDLVGNNIPVFFIQDAIKFPDLVHAVKPEPHHEMPQAASAHDTFWDFISLMPESMHMVMWVMSDRAIPRSYRMMEGFGVHTFRFVNAEGEGSFVKFHWKPLLGVHSLAWDEATKINGKDPDFHRRDLWEAIESGNFPEWELGVQVVADKDEHKFPFDLLDPTKLIPEELVPVQRIGKMTLDRNSDNFFAETEQVAFHPAHLVPGIDFSNDPLLQGRLFSYTDTQLSRLGSANFNELPINRPIVPVHNNQRDGHMRHGINTGRVSYEPNSLGGGCPYQAAMKQGGFTSFPGPVEGVKVRGKSEKFHDHYSQAALFYRSQSVPEQSHLVNALRFELGKLEVPAIRERMIGQLAYVDADLAERVAEAFNIAVPEVELP
;
A
#
# COMPACT_ATOMS: atom_id res chain seq x y z
N MET A 1 56.58 54.92 -3.59
CA MET A 1 56.44 55.20 -5.03
C MET A 1 55.17 54.55 -5.53
N HIS A 2 54.23 55.37 -5.96
CA HIS A 2 52.95 54.99 -6.58
C HIS A 2 53.13 54.27 -7.91
N ARG A 3 52.28 53.24 -8.17
CA ARG A 3 51.76 52.79 -9.47
C ARG A 3 50.84 51.63 -9.16
N GLY A 4 49.59 51.51 -9.52
CA GLY A 4 48.79 52.08 -10.60
C GLY A 4 47.69 51.01 -10.81
N MET A 5 46.44 51.32 -10.46
CA MET A 5 45.32 50.43 -10.71
C MET A 5 45.13 50.25 -12.22
N GLY A 6 45.21 49.02 -12.71
CA GLY A 6 44.82 48.63 -14.05
C GLY A 6 43.47 47.96 -14.02
N SER A 7 42.49 48.55 -14.66
CA SER A 7 41.15 48.01 -14.89
C SER A 7 41.21 46.77 -15.78
N MET A 8 40.57 45.67 -15.35
CA MET A 8 40.35 44.51 -16.20
C MET A 8 39.16 44.74 -17.14
N PRO A 9 39.20 44.23 -18.37
CA PRO A 9 38.13 44.36 -19.34
C PRO A 9 36.99 43.34 -19.02
N SER A 10 35.76 43.78 -19.22
CA SER A 10 34.54 43.01 -19.16
C SER A 10 34.49 41.94 -20.26
N ASP A 11 34.32 40.69 -19.88
CA ASP A 11 34.14 39.54 -20.77
C ASP A 11 32.69 39.52 -21.34
N PRO A 12 32.48 39.42 -22.65
CA PRO A 12 31.16 39.47 -23.27
C PRO A 12 30.58 38.08 -23.58
N THR A 13 30.60 37.11 -22.65
CA THR A 13 30.07 35.75 -22.89
C THR A 13 28.94 35.29 -21.97
N THR A 14 28.14 36.21 -21.43
CA THR A 14 26.97 35.84 -20.58
C THR A 14 25.61 36.11 -21.25
N ASN A 15 25.48 35.83 -22.53
CA ASN A 15 24.20 36.02 -23.24
C ASN A 15 23.82 34.86 -24.16
N SER A 16 23.80 33.61 -23.67
CA SER A 16 23.22 32.52 -24.49
C SER A 16 22.54 31.36 -23.76
N LEU A 17 22.17 31.51 -22.49
CA LEU A 17 21.40 30.45 -21.76
C LEU A 17 20.08 30.94 -21.16
N ARG A 18 19.47 31.98 -21.69
CA ARG A 18 18.11 32.41 -21.30
C ARG A 18 17.07 32.11 -22.37
N SER A 19 16.93 30.86 -22.78
CA SER A 19 15.76 30.46 -23.57
C SER A 19 15.46 28.97 -23.40
N MET A 20 15.24 28.51 -22.18
CA MET A 20 14.49 27.26 -21.98
C MET A 20 13.67 27.38 -20.70
N ALA A 21 12.41 26.97 -20.85
CA ALA A 21 11.39 26.81 -19.82
C ALA A 21 10.71 28.09 -19.29
N LYS A 22 9.88 28.70 -20.12
CA LYS A 22 8.63 29.27 -19.61
C LYS A 22 7.69 28.08 -19.34
N LEU A 23 7.77 27.49 -18.15
CA LEU A 23 6.67 26.69 -17.61
C LEU A 23 5.48 27.64 -17.47
N SER A 24 4.38 27.31 -18.11
CA SER A 24 3.14 28.05 -18.03
C SER A 24 2.70 28.21 -16.59
N PRO A 25 2.23 29.38 -16.16
CA PRO A 25 1.64 29.51 -14.85
C PRO A 25 0.43 28.58 -14.77
N ASN A 26 0.35 27.80 -13.70
CA ASN A 26 -0.76 26.96 -13.32
C ASN A 26 -2.09 27.61 -13.72
N LYS A 27 -2.75 27.09 -14.74
CA LYS A 27 -4.10 27.54 -15.09
C LYS A 27 -4.99 27.18 -13.90
N LYS A 28 -5.38 28.19 -13.12
CA LYS A 28 -6.46 28.05 -12.14
C LYS A 28 -7.65 27.42 -12.87
N ARG A 29 -8.01 26.20 -12.48
CA ARG A 29 -9.21 25.54 -12.99
C ARG A 29 -10.42 26.42 -12.71
N PRO A 30 -11.40 26.52 -13.62
CA PRO A 30 -12.67 27.16 -13.31
C PRO A 30 -13.35 26.36 -12.20
N SER A 31 -13.62 26.99 -11.06
CA SER A 31 -14.45 26.44 -10.00
C SER A 31 -15.87 26.30 -10.53
N SER A 32 -16.34 25.06 -10.73
CA SER A 32 -17.78 24.82 -10.88
C SER A 32 -18.45 25.07 -9.53
N SER A 33 -19.32 26.04 -9.49
CA SER A 33 -19.88 26.66 -8.30
C SER A 33 -21.03 25.91 -7.64
N THR A 34 -21.03 24.57 -7.55
CA THR A 34 -22.16 23.83 -6.96
C THR A 34 -21.83 22.77 -5.93
N ASP A 35 -20.55 22.47 -5.69
CA ASP A 35 -20.18 21.45 -4.72
C ASP A 35 -19.69 22.09 -3.41
N ARG A 36 -20.54 22.16 -2.40
CA ARG A 36 -20.11 22.50 -1.04
C ARG A 36 -19.22 21.40 -0.51
N VAL A 37 -17.91 21.64 -0.46
CA VAL A 37 -16.99 20.83 0.34
C VAL A 37 -17.33 21.05 1.80
N ILE A 38 -17.95 20.08 2.45
CA ILE A 38 -18.40 20.15 3.85
C ILE A 38 -17.25 19.85 4.81
N THR A 39 -16.21 19.16 4.36
CA THR A 39 -15.07 18.71 5.18
C THR A 39 -13.82 19.52 4.86
N PRO A 40 -12.98 19.88 5.84
CA PRO A 40 -11.66 20.44 5.57
C PRO A 40 -10.92 19.57 4.57
N SER A 41 -10.37 20.16 3.55
CA SER A 41 -9.62 19.43 2.53
C SER A 41 -8.28 18.97 3.12
N LYS A 42 -7.85 17.73 2.84
CA LYS A 42 -6.47 17.30 3.18
C LYS A 42 -5.44 18.21 2.52
N PHE A 43 -5.77 18.84 1.39
CA PHE A 43 -4.91 19.81 0.72
C PHE A 43 -4.73 21.10 1.49
N GLU A 44 -5.77 21.60 2.17
CA GLU A 44 -5.66 22.74 3.07
C GLU A 44 -4.74 22.44 4.26
N ASP A 45 -4.75 21.20 4.72
CA ASP A 45 -3.84 20.75 5.77
C ASP A 45 -2.40 20.63 5.25
N LEU A 46 -2.18 19.98 4.10
CA LEU A 46 -0.85 19.85 3.48
C LEU A 46 -0.26 21.20 3.07
N SER A 47 -1.08 22.17 2.64
CA SER A 47 -0.61 23.48 2.20
C SER A 47 0.12 24.27 3.30
N LYS A 48 -0.11 23.92 4.57
CA LYS A 48 0.59 24.53 5.72
C LYS A 48 2.08 24.13 5.79
N ASP A 49 2.39 22.97 5.21
CA ASP A 49 3.74 22.39 5.22
C ASP A 49 4.36 22.38 3.79
N THR A 50 3.66 22.94 2.78
CA THR A 50 4.15 23.04 1.40
C THR A 50 4.94 24.33 1.23
N SER A 51 6.14 24.23 0.67
CA SER A 51 7.02 25.36 0.38
C SER A 51 7.44 25.37 -1.09
N ASP A 52 7.36 26.53 -1.72
CA ASP A 52 7.92 26.79 -3.04
C ASP A 52 9.03 27.83 -2.90
N GLY A 53 10.30 27.41 -3.17
CA GLY A 53 11.48 28.26 -3.11
C GLY A 53 11.72 29.11 -4.35
N THR A 54 10.82 29.07 -5.36
CA THR A 54 11.00 29.79 -6.61
C THR A 54 11.09 31.31 -6.39
N GLY A 55 12.23 31.88 -6.74
CA GLY A 55 12.46 33.33 -6.56
C GLY A 55 12.80 33.77 -5.12
N GLN A 56 12.93 32.83 -4.20
CA GLN A 56 13.36 33.10 -2.83
C GLN A 56 14.88 33.09 -2.71
N VAL A 57 15.39 33.77 -1.68
CA VAL A 57 16.82 33.76 -1.35
C VAL A 57 17.19 32.40 -0.73
N LEU A 58 18.27 31.80 -1.20
CA LEU A 58 18.80 30.57 -0.60
C LEU A 58 19.27 30.82 0.81
N THR A 59 18.91 29.93 1.75
CA THR A 59 19.29 30.05 3.17
C THR A 59 19.87 28.76 3.72
N SER A 60 20.57 28.83 4.85
CA SER A 60 20.85 27.68 5.72
C SER A 60 19.57 27.16 6.37
N ASN A 61 19.65 26.03 7.09
CA ASN A 61 18.54 25.49 7.88
C ASN A 61 18.05 26.46 8.96
N GLU A 62 18.92 27.37 9.43
CA GLU A 62 18.60 28.39 10.43
C GLU A 62 18.12 29.72 9.82
N GLY A 63 17.96 29.78 8.49
CA GLY A 63 17.47 30.94 7.78
C GLY A 63 18.54 32.00 7.44
N LEU A 64 19.83 31.69 7.56
CA LEU A 64 20.89 32.61 7.17
C LEU A 64 20.98 32.70 5.64
N PRO A 65 20.86 33.90 5.02
CA PRO A 65 21.01 34.05 3.57
C PRO A 65 22.42 33.66 3.09
N ILE A 66 22.46 32.88 2.01
CA ILE A 66 23.70 32.31 1.48
C ILE A 66 24.13 33.09 0.26
N ASN A 67 25.39 33.50 0.24
CA ASN A 67 26.02 34.22 -0.86
C ASN A 67 26.59 33.30 -1.96
N ASP A 68 27.24 32.23 -1.57
CA ASP A 68 27.86 31.26 -2.50
C ASP A 68 27.58 29.83 -2.02
N ASP A 69 26.88 29.06 -2.84
CA ASP A 69 26.56 27.64 -2.64
C ASP A 69 27.31 26.73 -3.64
N GLN A 70 28.21 27.32 -4.44
CA GLN A 70 28.94 26.57 -5.47
C GLN A 70 30.36 26.22 -5.02
N ASN A 71 30.89 26.94 -4.05
CA ASN A 71 32.26 26.76 -3.56
C ASN A 71 32.27 26.61 -2.03
N SER A 72 33.08 25.66 -1.54
CA SER A 72 33.37 25.56 -0.11
C SER A 72 34.38 26.62 0.31
N LEU A 73 34.38 27.00 1.58
CA LEU A 73 35.35 27.90 2.18
C LEU A 73 36.76 27.26 2.14
N LYS A 74 37.75 28.01 1.68
CA LYS A 74 39.14 27.52 1.49
C LYS A 74 40.16 28.51 2.03
N ALA A 75 41.31 27.99 2.45
CA ALA A 75 42.48 28.79 2.77
C ALA A 75 43.26 29.15 1.48
N GLY A 76 42.76 30.16 0.73
CA GLY A 76 43.22 30.53 -0.61
C GLY A 76 42.56 29.67 -1.72
N LEU A 77 42.54 30.17 -2.97
CA LEU A 77 41.82 29.58 -4.09
C LEU A 77 42.21 28.14 -4.42
N ARG A 78 43.40 27.71 -4.11
CA ARG A 78 43.92 26.33 -4.24
C ARG A 78 44.17 25.65 -2.90
N GLY A 79 43.87 26.33 -1.80
CA GLY A 79 44.13 25.83 -0.45
C GLY A 79 43.19 24.73 -0.01
N PRO A 80 43.42 24.15 1.18
CA PRO A 80 42.53 23.16 1.75
C PRO A 80 41.16 23.77 2.04
N THR A 81 40.10 22.93 1.89
CA THR A 81 38.76 23.24 2.38
C THR A 81 38.77 23.28 3.91
N LEU A 82 38.08 24.26 4.48
CA LEU A 82 38.00 24.48 5.92
C LEU A 82 36.71 23.94 6.47
N LEU A 83 36.76 23.04 7.45
CA LEU A 83 35.58 22.45 8.06
C LEU A 83 34.80 23.40 9.00
N GLU A 84 35.24 24.62 9.19
CA GLU A 84 34.47 25.70 9.78
C GLU A 84 33.33 26.19 8.87
N ASP A 85 33.35 25.83 7.57
CA ASP A 85 32.28 26.04 6.62
C ASP A 85 31.02 25.28 7.06
N HIS A 86 30.09 25.98 7.70
CA HIS A 86 28.87 25.35 8.20
C HIS A 86 27.92 24.93 7.07
N LEU A 87 27.92 25.63 5.93
CA LEU A 87 27.08 25.28 4.77
C LEU A 87 27.52 23.94 4.16
N LEU A 88 28.81 23.72 4.01
CA LEU A 88 29.38 22.46 3.56
C LEU A 88 28.95 21.32 4.50
N ARG A 89 29.08 21.54 5.81
CA ARG A 89 28.67 20.51 6.81
C ARG A 89 27.20 20.22 6.77
N GLU A 90 26.32 21.23 6.71
CA GLU A 90 24.87 21.05 6.60
C GLU A 90 24.51 20.22 5.36
N LYS A 91 25.02 20.59 4.19
CA LYS A 91 24.71 19.90 2.93
C LYS A 91 25.14 18.44 2.95
N ILE A 92 26.33 18.14 3.43
CA ILE A 92 26.84 16.76 3.49
C ILE A 92 26.04 15.97 4.54
N MET A 93 25.88 16.51 5.75
CA MET A 93 25.16 15.83 6.82
C MET A 93 23.72 15.51 6.41
N HIS A 94 23.00 16.45 5.80
CA HIS A 94 21.64 16.22 5.35
C HIS A 94 21.59 15.14 4.26
N PHE A 95 22.46 15.26 3.24
CA PHE A 95 22.54 14.29 2.15
C PHE A 95 22.81 12.86 2.64
N ASP A 96 23.72 12.70 3.59
CA ASP A 96 24.07 11.39 4.16
C ASP A 96 22.88 10.72 4.87
N HIS A 97 21.87 11.50 5.29
CA HIS A 97 20.71 11.02 6.06
C HIS A 97 19.36 11.16 5.33
N GLU A 98 19.35 11.42 4.03
CA GLU A 98 18.12 11.54 3.22
C GLU A 98 17.46 10.19 2.90
N ARG A 99 18.09 9.06 3.21
CA ARG A 99 17.54 7.73 2.96
C ARG A 99 16.94 7.18 4.24
N ILE A 100 15.76 6.59 4.08
CA ILE A 100 15.11 5.80 5.12
C ILE A 100 15.05 4.34 4.67
N PRO A 101 14.94 3.36 5.59
CA PRO A 101 14.72 1.98 5.20
C PRO A 101 13.50 1.84 4.28
N GLU A 102 13.61 1.04 3.24
CA GLU A 102 12.46 0.73 2.40
C GLU A 102 11.45 -0.14 3.17
N ARG A 103 10.21 -0.22 2.71
CA ARG A 103 9.22 -1.13 3.28
C ARG A 103 9.69 -2.57 3.15
N ALA A 104 9.48 -3.39 4.19
CA ALA A 104 9.86 -4.80 4.20
C ALA A 104 9.27 -5.58 3.02
N VAL A 105 8.04 -5.24 2.65
CA VAL A 105 7.35 -5.59 1.41
C VAL A 105 6.66 -4.35 0.86
N HIS A 106 6.31 -4.33 -0.42
CA HIS A 106 5.72 -3.17 -1.10
C HIS A 106 6.67 -1.97 -1.24
N ALA A 107 7.99 -2.19 -1.31
CA ALA A 107 8.97 -1.12 -1.40
C ALA A 107 8.81 -0.27 -2.67
N ARG A 108 8.63 -0.91 -3.83
CA ARG A 108 8.33 -0.27 -5.11
C ARG A 108 6.86 0.13 -5.19
N GLY A 109 6.56 1.42 -5.39
CA GLY A 109 5.17 1.87 -5.51
C GLY A 109 5.00 3.31 -5.93
N SER A 110 3.76 3.72 -6.14
CA SER A 110 3.34 5.06 -6.52
C SER A 110 2.07 5.46 -5.79
N GLY A 111 1.91 6.74 -5.49
CA GLY A 111 0.75 7.25 -4.78
C GLY A 111 0.07 8.39 -5.55
N ALA A 112 -1.20 8.61 -5.22
CA ALA A 112 -1.99 9.73 -5.71
C ALA A 112 -3.06 10.13 -4.69
N HIS A 113 -3.44 11.39 -4.72
CA HIS A 113 -4.56 11.93 -3.98
C HIS A 113 -5.86 11.85 -4.76
N GLY A 114 -6.95 11.90 -4.03
CA GLY A 114 -8.29 11.94 -4.61
C GLY A 114 -9.37 12.09 -3.56
N HIS A 115 -10.55 11.63 -3.90
CA HIS A 115 -11.68 11.63 -2.98
C HIS A 115 -12.55 10.38 -3.18
N PHE A 116 -13.23 10.01 -2.10
CA PHE A 116 -14.26 8.97 -2.08
C PHE A 116 -15.62 9.62 -1.80
N GLN A 117 -16.67 9.12 -2.46
CA GLN A 117 -18.04 9.53 -2.23
C GLN A 117 -18.98 8.32 -2.26
N VAL A 118 -19.76 8.14 -1.20
CA VAL A 118 -20.78 7.09 -1.15
C VAL A 118 -21.97 7.45 -2.03
N TYR A 119 -22.61 6.47 -2.67
CA TYR A 119 -23.79 6.71 -3.54
C TYR A 119 -25.07 7.00 -2.76
N LYS A 120 -25.24 6.28 -1.65
CA LYS A 120 -26.36 6.43 -0.72
C LYS A 120 -25.93 6.01 0.68
N SER A 121 -26.63 6.48 1.71
CA SER A 121 -26.36 6.09 3.09
C SER A 121 -26.38 4.57 3.26
N GLN A 122 -25.40 4.06 4.00
CA GLN A 122 -25.27 2.66 4.42
C GLN A 122 -25.61 2.47 5.90
N SER A 123 -26.41 3.36 6.49
CA SER A 123 -26.72 3.38 7.94
C SER A 123 -27.34 2.08 8.45
N ALA A 124 -28.04 1.33 7.62
CA ALA A 124 -28.54 -0.01 7.96
C ALA A 124 -27.42 -1.03 8.24
N LEU A 125 -26.23 -0.82 7.69
CA LEU A 125 -25.08 -1.73 7.80
C LEU A 125 -24.02 -1.21 8.78
N THR A 126 -23.76 0.10 8.74
CA THR A 126 -22.65 0.70 9.49
C THR A 126 -22.97 2.14 9.93
N LYS A 127 -22.49 2.52 11.10
CA LYS A 127 -22.56 3.91 11.57
C LYS A 127 -21.39 4.78 11.10
N ALA A 128 -20.44 4.26 10.30
CA ALA A 128 -19.30 5.00 9.79
C ALA A 128 -19.74 6.22 8.95
N GLY A 129 -19.41 7.43 9.41
CA GLY A 129 -19.95 8.68 8.87
C GLY A 129 -19.65 8.89 7.38
N PHE A 130 -18.43 8.54 6.93
CA PHE A 130 -18.04 8.69 5.52
C PHE A 130 -18.81 7.75 4.55
N LEU A 131 -19.48 6.71 5.06
CA LEU A 131 -20.35 5.81 4.31
C LEU A 131 -21.84 6.19 4.43
N ASN A 132 -22.17 7.27 5.13
CA ASN A 132 -23.55 7.64 5.42
C ASN A 132 -24.00 8.98 4.85
N ASP A 133 -23.08 9.80 4.34
CA ASP A 133 -23.39 11.10 3.77
C ASP A 133 -23.02 11.17 2.27
N PRO A 134 -23.99 11.04 1.35
CA PRO A 134 -23.74 11.11 -0.09
C PRO A 134 -23.28 12.50 -0.59
N ALA A 135 -23.46 13.55 0.20
CA ALA A 135 -22.97 14.89 -0.15
C ALA A 135 -21.49 15.08 0.17
N ARG A 136 -20.91 14.19 0.97
CA ARG A 136 -19.53 14.28 1.44
C ARG A 136 -18.56 13.70 0.44
N ARG A 137 -17.50 14.46 0.14
CA ARG A 137 -16.30 13.99 -0.55
C ARG A 137 -15.19 13.80 0.49
N THR A 138 -14.95 12.56 0.87
CA THR A 138 -13.89 12.21 1.83
C THR A 138 -12.55 12.19 1.11
N PRO A 139 -11.56 13.02 1.49
CA PRO A 139 -10.23 12.98 0.90
C PRO A 139 -9.58 11.62 1.08
N VAL A 140 -8.87 11.15 0.05
CA VAL A 140 -8.09 9.91 0.12
C VAL A 140 -6.68 10.11 -0.38
N PHE A 141 -5.76 9.27 0.12
CA PHE A 141 -4.47 9.01 -0.50
C PHE A 141 -4.35 7.52 -0.78
N VAL A 142 -4.02 7.18 -2.01
CA VAL A 142 -3.89 5.79 -2.45
C VAL A 142 -2.44 5.51 -2.80
N ARG A 143 -1.94 4.33 -2.40
CA ARG A 143 -0.65 3.83 -2.82
C ARG A 143 -0.80 2.45 -3.45
N PHE A 144 -0.36 2.35 -4.71
CA PHE A 144 -0.17 1.10 -5.43
C PHE A 144 1.29 0.65 -5.33
N SER A 145 1.54 -0.66 -5.35
CA SER A 145 2.89 -1.19 -5.20
C SER A 145 3.00 -2.62 -5.73
N THR A 146 4.22 -3.06 -6.07
CA THR A 146 4.56 -4.49 -6.10
C THR A 146 4.73 -5.01 -4.67
N VAL A 147 5.08 -6.28 -4.46
CA VAL A 147 5.27 -6.87 -3.12
C VAL A 147 6.73 -7.24 -2.88
N ALA A 148 7.31 -8.10 -3.73
CA ALA A 148 8.60 -8.75 -3.48
C ALA A 148 9.81 -7.87 -3.81
N GLY A 149 9.74 -7.02 -4.83
CA GLY A 149 10.86 -6.25 -5.34
C GLY A 149 11.30 -5.11 -4.44
N SER A 150 12.60 -4.75 -4.54
CA SER A 150 13.14 -3.56 -3.90
C SER A 150 12.53 -2.28 -4.47
N ARG A 151 12.77 -1.15 -3.83
CA ARG A 151 12.30 0.17 -4.29
C ARG A 151 12.73 0.50 -5.73
N GLY A 152 13.90 0.04 -6.16
CA GLY A 152 14.47 0.25 -7.50
C GLY A 152 14.08 -0.79 -8.55
N SER A 153 13.26 -1.79 -8.20
CA SER A 153 12.81 -2.81 -9.16
C SER A 153 11.80 -2.25 -10.17
N ALA A 154 11.53 -3.00 -11.25
CA ALA A 154 10.58 -2.61 -12.28
C ALA A 154 9.11 -2.79 -11.85
N ASP A 155 8.21 -2.04 -12.49
CA ASP A 155 6.78 -2.04 -12.16
C ASP A 155 6.01 -3.26 -12.71
N ALA A 156 6.30 -3.71 -13.94
CA ALA A 156 5.50 -4.72 -14.63
C ALA A 156 6.00 -6.16 -14.38
N VAL A 157 6.51 -6.43 -13.19
CA VAL A 157 6.89 -7.79 -12.76
C VAL A 157 5.66 -8.63 -12.44
N ARG A 158 5.78 -9.97 -12.52
CA ARG A 158 4.79 -10.91 -12.00
C ARG A 158 4.84 -10.90 -10.49
N ASP A 159 3.83 -10.28 -9.88
CA ASP A 159 3.71 -10.11 -8.43
C ASP A 159 2.28 -9.70 -8.08
N ALA A 160 1.83 -9.92 -6.86
CA ALA A 160 0.65 -9.24 -6.35
C ALA A 160 0.89 -7.72 -6.32
N ARG A 161 -0.18 -6.94 -6.42
CA ARG A 161 -0.11 -5.48 -6.27
C ARG A 161 -0.78 -5.05 -4.98
N GLY A 162 -0.06 -4.27 -4.17
CA GLY A 162 -0.66 -3.55 -3.07
C GLY A 162 -1.66 -2.51 -3.57
N PHE A 163 -2.75 -2.37 -2.87
CA PHE A 163 -3.80 -1.38 -3.09
C PHE A 163 -4.21 -0.83 -1.73
N ALA A 164 -3.50 0.17 -1.24
CA ALA A 164 -3.72 0.75 0.08
C ALA A 164 -4.39 2.12 -0.05
N VAL A 165 -5.53 2.29 0.62
CA VAL A 165 -6.33 3.52 0.61
C VAL A 165 -6.41 4.07 2.02
N LYS A 166 -5.94 5.30 2.21
CA LYS A 166 -6.10 6.10 3.43
C LYS A 166 -7.23 7.09 3.24
N PHE A 167 -8.27 6.98 4.06
CA PHE A 167 -9.38 7.92 4.10
C PHE A 167 -9.17 8.91 5.25
N TYR A 168 -9.18 10.19 4.95
CA TYR A 168 -9.14 11.27 5.94
C TYR A 168 -10.58 11.68 6.28
N THR A 169 -11.17 10.97 7.25
CA THR A 169 -12.58 11.19 7.63
C THR A 169 -12.72 12.23 8.75
N GLU A 170 -13.94 12.69 9.01
CA GLU A 170 -14.26 13.55 10.15
C GLU A 170 -14.29 12.79 11.50
N GLU A 171 -14.14 11.47 11.46
CA GLU A 171 -14.09 10.60 12.64
C GLU A 171 -12.69 10.06 12.92
N GLY A 172 -11.69 10.48 12.13
CA GLY A 172 -10.31 10.01 12.17
C GLY A 172 -9.87 9.41 10.84
N ILE A 173 -8.76 8.67 10.84
CA ILE A 173 -8.26 7.97 9.68
C ILE A 173 -8.85 6.56 9.63
N TYR A 174 -9.32 6.17 8.45
CA TYR A 174 -9.61 4.78 8.10
C TYR A 174 -8.66 4.33 7.01
N ASP A 175 -7.99 3.19 7.18
CA ASP A 175 -7.09 2.61 6.19
C ASP A 175 -7.62 1.26 5.69
N LEU A 176 -7.94 1.18 4.39
CA LEU A 176 -8.24 -0.09 3.72
C LEU A 176 -6.98 -0.56 2.98
N VAL A 177 -6.24 -1.47 3.61
CA VAL A 177 -4.93 -1.93 3.14
C VAL A 177 -5.06 -3.29 2.46
N GLY A 178 -5.28 -3.27 1.17
CA GLY A 178 -5.58 -4.44 0.35
C GLY A 178 -4.57 -4.74 -0.75
N ASN A 179 -4.94 -5.69 -1.60
CA ASN A 179 -4.20 -6.15 -2.77
C ASN A 179 -5.11 -6.26 -4.00
N ASN A 180 -4.52 -6.40 -5.19
CA ASN A 180 -5.26 -6.69 -6.43
C ASN A 180 -5.67 -8.16 -6.58
N ILE A 181 -5.36 -9.00 -5.61
CA ILE A 181 -5.72 -10.41 -5.52
C ILE A 181 -6.56 -10.60 -4.24
N PRO A 182 -7.71 -11.31 -4.29
CA PRO A 182 -8.65 -11.39 -3.18
C PRO A 182 -8.24 -12.31 -2.03
N VAL A 183 -7.19 -13.08 -2.21
CA VAL A 183 -6.68 -14.10 -1.27
C VAL A 183 -5.20 -13.90 -1.00
N PHE A 184 -4.67 -14.62 -0.01
CA PHE A 184 -3.26 -14.56 0.36
C PHE A 184 -2.62 -15.96 0.43
N PHE A 185 -1.29 -16.02 0.52
CA PHE A 185 -0.51 -17.28 0.53
C PHE A 185 -0.68 -18.11 1.80
N ILE A 186 -0.97 -17.48 2.91
CA ILE A 186 -0.95 -18.09 4.25
C ILE A 186 -2.21 -17.75 5.02
N GLN A 187 -2.60 -18.66 5.92
CA GLN A 187 -3.78 -18.53 6.76
C GLN A 187 -3.49 -17.86 8.10
N ASP A 188 -2.24 -17.88 8.56
CA ASP A 188 -1.83 -17.39 9.87
C ASP A 188 -0.59 -16.50 9.75
N ALA A 189 -0.60 -15.38 10.44
CA ALA A 189 0.48 -14.39 10.42
C ALA A 189 1.84 -14.93 10.90
N ILE A 190 1.86 -16.01 11.69
CA ILE A 190 3.11 -16.64 12.15
C ILE A 190 3.99 -17.09 10.98
N LYS A 191 3.37 -17.37 9.80
CA LYS A 191 4.07 -17.78 8.57
C LYS A 191 4.51 -16.63 7.68
N PHE A 192 4.17 -15.38 8.04
CA PHE A 192 4.52 -14.23 7.20
C PHE A 192 6.04 -14.00 7.08
N PRO A 193 6.85 -14.07 8.16
CA PRO A 193 8.30 -13.96 8.02
C PRO A 193 8.90 -15.06 7.13
N ASP A 194 8.44 -16.31 7.29
CA ASP A 194 8.92 -17.45 6.49
C ASP A 194 8.60 -17.25 5.01
N LEU A 195 7.37 -16.84 4.68
CA LEU A 195 6.95 -16.53 3.31
C LEU A 195 7.82 -15.42 2.71
N VAL A 196 8.08 -14.35 3.48
CA VAL A 196 8.88 -13.21 2.99
C VAL A 196 10.34 -13.63 2.78
N HIS A 197 10.92 -14.39 3.69
CA HIS A 197 12.28 -14.94 3.51
C HIS A 197 12.36 -15.84 2.29
N ALA A 198 11.33 -16.65 2.02
CA ALA A 198 11.29 -17.54 0.88
C ALA A 198 11.19 -16.79 -0.47
N VAL A 199 10.40 -15.70 -0.54
CA VAL A 199 10.16 -14.97 -1.81
C VAL A 199 11.21 -13.90 -2.11
N LYS A 200 11.91 -13.37 -1.09
CA LYS A 200 12.98 -12.40 -1.26
C LYS A 200 14.22 -13.05 -1.91
N PRO A 201 15.16 -12.25 -2.40
CA PRO A 201 16.43 -12.78 -2.90
C PRO A 201 17.11 -13.73 -1.90
N GLU A 202 17.73 -14.79 -2.41
CA GLU A 202 18.43 -15.76 -1.56
C GLU A 202 19.60 -15.10 -0.80
N PRO A 203 19.73 -15.32 0.51
CA PRO A 203 20.59 -14.50 1.37
C PRO A 203 22.09 -14.63 1.11
N HIS A 204 22.54 -15.72 0.47
CA HIS A 204 23.96 -15.95 0.21
C HIS A 204 24.50 -15.17 -0.99
N HIS A 205 23.65 -14.69 -1.92
CA HIS A 205 24.08 -13.94 -3.11
C HIS A 205 23.12 -12.84 -3.54
N GLU A 206 22.00 -12.65 -2.83
CA GLU A 206 20.98 -11.61 -3.07
C GLU A 206 20.34 -11.63 -4.48
N MET A 207 20.16 -12.82 -5.05
CA MET A 207 19.43 -13.07 -6.30
C MET A 207 18.25 -14.03 -6.05
N PRO A 208 17.20 -14.00 -6.92
CA PRO A 208 16.89 -13.01 -7.95
C PRO A 208 16.16 -11.78 -7.40
N GLN A 209 16.28 -10.63 -8.06
CA GLN A 209 15.56 -9.41 -7.71
C GLN A 209 14.15 -9.42 -8.32
N ALA A 210 13.14 -9.16 -7.48
CA ALA A 210 11.73 -9.03 -7.86
C ALA A 210 11.19 -10.21 -8.70
N ALA A 211 11.56 -11.43 -8.34
CA ALA A 211 11.13 -12.65 -9.02
C ALA A 211 10.93 -13.80 -8.04
N SER A 212 9.90 -14.62 -8.28
CA SER A 212 9.61 -15.85 -7.55
C SER A 212 10.24 -17.10 -8.19
N ALA A 213 10.92 -16.96 -9.32
CA ALA A 213 11.50 -18.06 -10.08
C ALA A 213 12.83 -18.55 -9.47
N HIS A 214 12.80 -19.05 -8.25
CA HIS A 214 13.98 -19.62 -7.55
C HIS A 214 13.57 -20.66 -6.50
N ASP A 215 14.54 -21.46 -6.06
CA ASP A 215 14.30 -22.63 -5.24
C ASP A 215 13.63 -22.31 -3.89
N THR A 216 14.07 -21.29 -3.16
CA THR A 216 13.55 -21.04 -1.81
C THR A 216 12.05 -20.70 -1.80
N PHE A 217 11.58 -19.93 -2.78
CA PHE A 217 10.15 -19.65 -2.89
C PHE A 217 9.33 -20.92 -3.17
N TRP A 218 9.73 -21.69 -4.19
CA TRP A 218 8.98 -22.87 -4.57
C TRP A 218 9.14 -24.04 -3.60
N ASP A 219 10.25 -24.12 -2.87
CA ASP A 219 10.39 -25.08 -1.77
C ASP A 219 9.36 -24.79 -0.67
N PHE A 220 9.28 -23.54 -0.21
CA PHE A 220 8.27 -23.11 0.76
C PHE A 220 6.85 -23.40 0.25
N ILE A 221 6.51 -22.99 -0.97
CA ILE A 221 5.17 -23.18 -1.56
C ILE A 221 4.83 -24.68 -1.68
N SER A 222 5.76 -25.52 -2.12
CA SER A 222 5.52 -26.95 -2.29
C SER A 222 5.24 -27.68 -0.98
N LEU A 223 5.67 -27.11 0.15
CA LEU A 223 5.45 -27.62 1.50
C LEU A 223 4.28 -26.94 2.23
N MET A 224 3.67 -25.91 1.61
CA MET A 224 2.57 -25.11 2.17
C MET A 224 1.34 -25.15 1.24
N PRO A 225 0.57 -26.24 1.25
CA PRO A 225 -0.57 -26.42 0.32
C PRO A 225 -1.65 -25.32 0.45
N GLU A 226 -1.78 -24.67 1.60
CA GLU A 226 -2.68 -23.53 1.79
C GLU A 226 -2.40 -22.36 0.83
N SER A 227 -1.22 -22.31 0.23
CA SER A 227 -0.83 -21.28 -0.74
C SER A 227 -1.40 -21.52 -2.15
N MET A 228 -1.94 -22.69 -2.45
CA MET A 228 -2.26 -23.08 -3.83
C MET A 228 -3.30 -22.19 -4.51
N HIS A 229 -4.30 -21.70 -3.78
CA HIS A 229 -5.25 -20.74 -4.35
C HIS A 229 -4.56 -19.44 -4.77
N MET A 230 -3.73 -18.87 -3.90
CA MET A 230 -2.96 -17.66 -4.22
C MET A 230 -1.96 -17.91 -5.35
N VAL A 231 -1.34 -19.10 -5.43
CA VAL A 231 -0.43 -19.47 -6.52
C VAL A 231 -1.15 -19.44 -7.87
N MET A 232 -2.37 -19.95 -7.95
CA MET A 232 -3.15 -19.86 -9.20
C MET A 232 -3.37 -18.40 -9.63
N TRP A 233 -3.70 -17.51 -8.70
CA TRP A 233 -3.84 -16.08 -8.97
C TRP A 233 -2.53 -15.43 -9.41
N VAL A 234 -1.42 -15.70 -8.72
CA VAL A 234 -0.11 -15.08 -9.03
C VAL A 234 0.45 -15.60 -10.34
N MET A 235 0.19 -16.85 -10.72
CA MET A 235 0.60 -17.40 -12.01
C MET A 235 -0.32 -17.00 -13.17
N SER A 236 -1.50 -16.46 -12.88
CA SER A 236 -2.40 -15.92 -13.90
C SER A 236 -1.97 -14.53 -14.39
N ASP A 237 -2.64 -14.03 -15.43
CA ASP A 237 -2.42 -12.68 -15.95
C ASP A 237 -2.84 -11.58 -14.97
N ARG A 238 -3.61 -11.89 -13.93
CA ARG A 238 -3.98 -10.95 -12.86
C ARG A 238 -2.78 -10.39 -12.09
N ALA A 239 -1.66 -11.12 -12.07
CA ALA A 239 -0.41 -10.69 -11.43
C ALA A 239 0.46 -9.76 -12.29
N ILE A 240 0.05 -9.46 -13.53
CA ILE A 240 0.72 -8.54 -14.44
C ILE A 240 -0.28 -7.55 -15.03
N PRO A 241 -0.90 -6.67 -14.21
CA PRO A 241 -1.90 -5.72 -14.68
C PRO A 241 -1.31 -4.80 -15.75
N ARG A 242 -2.16 -4.41 -16.71
CA ARG A 242 -1.76 -3.48 -17.77
C ARG A 242 -1.46 -2.09 -17.23
N SER A 243 -2.16 -1.69 -16.18
CA SER A 243 -2.02 -0.41 -15.49
C SER A 243 -2.53 -0.55 -14.06
N TYR A 244 -2.03 0.28 -13.14
CA TYR A 244 -2.67 0.43 -11.82
C TYR A 244 -4.14 0.86 -11.93
N ARG A 245 -4.51 1.60 -12.99
CA ARG A 245 -5.88 2.06 -13.24
C ARG A 245 -6.84 0.96 -13.70
N MET A 246 -6.32 -0.20 -14.09
CA MET A 246 -7.03 -1.32 -14.70
C MET A 246 -6.93 -2.60 -13.87
N MET A 247 -6.77 -2.48 -12.57
CA MET A 247 -6.76 -3.62 -11.66
C MET A 247 -7.80 -3.46 -10.57
N GLU A 248 -8.36 -4.57 -10.13
CA GLU A 248 -9.20 -4.64 -8.94
C GLU A 248 -8.39 -4.41 -7.67
N GLY A 249 -9.08 -4.13 -6.57
CA GLY A 249 -8.52 -4.13 -5.24
C GLY A 249 -9.42 -4.88 -4.28
N PHE A 250 -8.84 -5.54 -3.28
CA PHE A 250 -9.57 -6.34 -2.30
C PHE A 250 -9.03 -6.07 -0.91
N GLY A 251 -9.94 -5.96 0.07
CA GLY A 251 -9.54 -5.88 1.47
C GLY A 251 -8.91 -7.17 1.98
N VAL A 252 -9.03 -8.26 1.25
CA VAL A 252 -8.58 -9.63 1.53
C VAL A 252 -9.29 -10.24 2.73
N HIS A 253 -9.13 -9.63 3.91
CA HIS A 253 -9.74 -10.09 5.16
C HIS A 253 -11.24 -9.89 5.21
N THR A 254 -11.87 -10.61 6.11
CA THR A 254 -13.22 -10.32 6.58
C THR A 254 -13.13 -9.32 7.74
N PHE A 255 -13.84 -8.19 7.61
CA PHE A 255 -14.03 -7.18 8.66
C PHE A 255 -15.45 -7.24 9.19
N ARG A 256 -15.80 -6.34 10.11
CA ARG A 256 -17.17 -6.16 10.61
C ARG A 256 -17.68 -4.76 10.30
N PHE A 257 -18.94 -4.69 9.87
CA PHE A 257 -19.75 -3.49 9.99
C PHE A 257 -20.53 -3.53 11.30
N VAL A 258 -20.71 -2.37 11.91
CA VAL A 258 -21.52 -2.21 13.12
C VAL A 258 -22.43 -1.01 12.89
N ASN A 259 -23.76 -1.23 12.93
CA ASN A 259 -24.75 -0.18 12.76
C ASN A 259 -24.96 0.67 14.03
N ALA A 260 -25.88 1.63 14.00
CA ALA A 260 -26.14 2.51 15.13
C ALA A 260 -26.78 1.78 16.33
N GLU A 261 -27.46 0.68 16.07
CA GLU A 261 -28.12 -0.19 17.05
C GLU A 261 -27.12 -1.14 17.72
N GLY A 262 -25.87 -1.21 17.21
CA GLY A 262 -24.83 -2.12 17.70
C GLY A 262 -24.89 -3.50 17.09
N GLU A 263 -25.70 -3.71 16.05
CA GLU A 263 -25.75 -4.98 15.32
C GLU A 263 -24.55 -5.09 14.38
N GLY A 264 -23.89 -6.27 14.42
CA GLY A 264 -22.72 -6.59 13.60
C GLY A 264 -23.05 -7.40 12.37
N SER A 265 -22.26 -7.24 11.32
CA SER A 265 -22.24 -8.13 10.17
C SER A 265 -20.83 -8.26 9.63
N PHE A 266 -20.49 -9.41 9.06
CA PHE A 266 -19.22 -9.58 8.37
C PHE A 266 -19.24 -8.86 7.02
N VAL A 267 -18.10 -8.28 6.63
CA VAL A 267 -17.96 -7.56 5.36
C VAL A 267 -16.61 -7.87 4.71
N LYS A 268 -16.64 -8.09 3.38
CA LYS A 268 -15.45 -8.06 2.51
C LYS A 268 -15.54 -6.88 1.56
N PHE A 269 -14.41 -6.18 1.35
CA PHE A 269 -14.32 -4.98 0.52
C PHE A 269 -13.70 -5.27 -0.84
N HIS A 270 -14.27 -4.66 -1.89
CA HIS A 270 -13.85 -4.80 -3.28
C HIS A 270 -13.71 -3.43 -3.94
N TRP A 271 -12.63 -3.20 -4.66
CA TRP A 271 -12.48 -2.08 -5.58
C TRP A 271 -12.61 -2.57 -7.01
N LYS A 272 -13.62 -2.10 -7.73
CA LYS A 272 -13.88 -2.45 -9.14
C LYS A 272 -13.49 -1.26 -10.03
N PRO A 273 -12.44 -1.39 -10.89
CA PRO A 273 -12.02 -0.29 -11.75
C PRO A 273 -13.06 0.01 -12.82
N LEU A 274 -13.39 1.29 -13.05
CA LEU A 274 -14.35 1.68 -14.10
C LEU A 274 -13.78 1.50 -15.52
N LEU A 275 -12.45 1.45 -15.68
CA LEU A 275 -11.79 1.11 -16.93
C LEU A 275 -11.80 -0.39 -17.25
N GLY A 276 -12.36 -1.22 -16.36
CA GLY A 276 -12.30 -2.67 -16.46
C GLY A 276 -10.94 -3.25 -16.05
N VAL A 277 -10.87 -4.57 -15.99
CA VAL A 277 -9.66 -5.31 -15.61
C VAL A 277 -8.93 -5.74 -16.88
N HIS A 278 -7.69 -5.30 -17.03
CA HIS A 278 -6.84 -5.63 -18.17
C HIS A 278 -5.43 -5.99 -17.70
N SER A 279 -4.84 -6.98 -18.35
CA SER A 279 -3.51 -7.49 -18.04
C SER A 279 -2.57 -7.35 -19.24
N LEU A 280 -1.26 -7.43 -18.96
CA LEU A 280 -0.22 -7.63 -19.97
C LEU A 280 -0.07 -9.14 -20.23
N ALA A 281 0.47 -9.51 -21.41
CA ALA A 281 1.04 -10.82 -21.60
C ALA A 281 2.48 -10.85 -21.04
N TRP A 282 2.99 -12.03 -20.68
CA TRP A 282 4.30 -12.14 -20.02
C TRP A 282 5.47 -11.61 -20.86
N ASP A 283 5.49 -11.89 -22.15
CA ASP A 283 6.53 -11.40 -23.07
C ASP A 283 6.44 -9.88 -23.29
N GLU A 284 5.23 -9.33 -23.29
CA GLU A 284 4.98 -7.87 -23.31
C GLU A 284 5.52 -7.22 -22.03
N ALA A 285 5.20 -7.77 -20.87
CA ALA A 285 5.66 -7.26 -19.58
C ALA A 285 7.19 -7.24 -19.46
N THR A 286 7.86 -8.32 -19.90
CA THR A 286 9.33 -8.38 -19.88
C THR A 286 9.99 -7.37 -20.82
N LYS A 287 9.42 -7.14 -22.02
CA LYS A 287 9.91 -6.12 -22.95
C LYS A 287 9.69 -4.71 -22.42
N ILE A 288 8.54 -4.45 -21.80
CA ILE A 288 8.22 -3.16 -21.18
C ILE A 288 9.21 -2.89 -20.05
N ASN A 289 9.43 -3.82 -19.13
CA ASN A 289 10.38 -3.65 -18.03
C ASN A 289 11.80 -3.33 -18.49
N GLY A 290 12.23 -3.90 -19.63
CA GLY A 290 13.53 -3.61 -20.21
C GLY A 290 13.63 -2.23 -20.88
N LYS A 291 12.51 -1.63 -21.28
CA LYS A 291 12.46 -0.32 -21.96
C LYS A 291 12.06 0.82 -21.02
N ASP A 292 11.14 0.56 -20.14
CA ASP A 292 10.58 1.52 -19.17
C ASP A 292 10.21 0.80 -17.87
N PRO A 293 11.13 0.69 -16.92
CA PRO A 293 10.86 0.07 -15.62
C PRO A 293 9.83 0.84 -14.80
N ASP A 294 9.54 2.10 -15.14
CA ASP A 294 8.57 3.00 -14.49
C ASP A 294 7.19 3.00 -15.17
N PHE A 295 6.89 2.00 -15.99
CA PHE A 295 5.72 2.00 -16.88
C PHE A 295 4.39 2.26 -16.16
N HIS A 296 4.09 1.55 -15.07
CA HIS A 296 2.85 1.75 -14.32
C HIS A 296 2.84 3.08 -13.56
N ARG A 297 3.99 3.49 -13.01
CA ARG A 297 4.15 4.77 -12.33
C ARG A 297 3.89 5.92 -13.30
N ARG A 298 4.47 5.86 -14.49
CA ARG A 298 4.32 6.86 -15.56
C ARG A 298 2.86 6.93 -16.04
N ASP A 299 2.23 5.79 -16.32
CA ASP A 299 0.85 5.70 -16.76
C ASP A 299 -0.12 6.37 -15.76
N LEU A 300 0.03 6.10 -14.47
CA LEU A 300 -0.79 6.72 -13.43
C LEU A 300 -0.58 8.23 -13.38
N TRP A 301 0.68 8.66 -13.38
CA TRP A 301 1.05 10.07 -13.32
C TRP A 301 0.50 10.86 -14.51
N GLU A 302 0.78 10.41 -15.73
CA GLU A 302 0.37 11.09 -16.96
C GLU A 302 -1.15 11.10 -17.14
N ALA A 303 -1.84 10.04 -16.71
CA ALA A 303 -3.30 10.01 -16.73
C ALA A 303 -3.91 11.12 -15.86
N ILE A 304 -3.39 11.29 -14.64
CA ILE A 304 -3.87 12.33 -13.72
C ILE A 304 -3.50 13.72 -14.24
N GLU A 305 -2.28 13.95 -14.73
CA GLU A 305 -1.86 15.23 -15.31
C GLU A 305 -2.70 15.64 -16.52
N SER A 306 -3.10 14.68 -17.34
CA SER A 306 -3.95 14.94 -18.52
C SER A 306 -5.44 15.07 -18.19
N GLY A 307 -5.85 14.90 -16.94
CA GLY A 307 -7.25 14.94 -16.50
C GLY A 307 -8.04 13.67 -16.74
N ASN A 308 -7.39 12.58 -17.16
CA ASN A 308 -7.99 11.25 -17.31
C ASN A 308 -7.98 10.51 -15.96
N PHE A 309 -8.76 11.00 -15.01
CA PHE A 309 -8.79 10.55 -13.64
C PHE A 309 -9.23 9.09 -13.51
N PRO A 310 -8.40 8.21 -12.92
CA PRO A 310 -8.81 6.84 -12.69
C PRO A 310 -9.85 6.75 -11.58
N GLU A 311 -10.81 5.83 -11.76
CA GLU A 311 -11.93 5.68 -10.85
C GLU A 311 -12.19 4.21 -10.52
N TRP A 312 -12.59 3.95 -9.27
CA TRP A 312 -13.01 2.63 -8.78
C TRP A 312 -14.31 2.74 -8.00
N GLU A 313 -15.20 1.77 -8.17
CA GLU A 313 -16.33 1.60 -7.28
C GLU A 313 -15.94 0.74 -6.07
N LEU A 314 -16.30 1.21 -4.88
CA LEU A 314 -16.24 0.40 -3.67
C LEU A 314 -17.45 -0.51 -3.62
N GLY A 315 -17.19 -1.81 -3.61
CA GLY A 315 -18.20 -2.85 -3.41
C GLY A 315 -18.01 -3.55 -2.07
N VAL A 316 -19.11 -4.10 -1.55
CA VAL A 316 -19.11 -4.87 -0.31
C VAL A 316 -19.90 -6.17 -0.50
N GLN A 317 -19.36 -7.26 0.05
CA GLN A 317 -20.10 -8.48 0.32
C GLN A 317 -20.41 -8.52 1.81
N VAL A 318 -21.69 -8.63 2.17
CA VAL A 318 -22.12 -8.57 3.57
C VAL A 318 -22.77 -9.90 3.96
N VAL A 319 -22.33 -10.46 5.09
CA VAL A 319 -22.84 -11.71 5.66
C VAL A 319 -23.30 -11.43 7.09
N ALA A 320 -24.53 -11.79 7.42
CA ALA A 320 -25.05 -11.63 8.78
C ALA A 320 -24.27 -12.53 9.76
N ASP A 321 -24.05 -12.08 11.00
CA ASP A 321 -23.32 -12.84 12.03
C ASP A 321 -23.82 -14.27 12.20
N LYS A 322 -25.13 -14.47 12.20
CA LYS A 322 -25.78 -15.80 12.31
C LYS A 322 -25.44 -16.76 11.16
N ASP A 323 -24.97 -16.25 10.03
CA ASP A 323 -24.64 -17.00 8.82
C ASP A 323 -23.11 -17.26 8.71
N GLU A 324 -22.31 -16.98 9.74
CA GLU A 324 -20.85 -17.14 9.76
C GLU A 324 -20.41 -18.53 9.27
N HIS A 325 -21.11 -19.58 9.70
CA HIS A 325 -20.76 -20.97 9.39
C HIS A 325 -21.53 -21.60 8.23
N LYS A 326 -22.29 -20.80 7.48
CA LYS A 326 -23.17 -21.26 6.40
C LYS A 326 -22.42 -21.83 5.18
N PHE A 327 -21.19 -21.38 4.96
CA PHE A 327 -20.39 -21.74 3.80
C PHE A 327 -19.59 -23.03 4.01
N PRO A 328 -19.23 -23.75 2.94
CA PRO A 328 -18.33 -24.91 3.03
C PRO A 328 -16.90 -24.53 3.42
N PHE A 329 -16.55 -23.26 3.38
CA PHE A 329 -15.28 -22.67 3.83
C PHE A 329 -15.49 -21.75 5.03
N ASP A 330 -14.41 -21.39 5.71
CA ASP A 330 -14.43 -20.42 6.81
C ASP A 330 -14.28 -18.99 6.27
N LEU A 331 -15.16 -18.06 6.70
CA LEU A 331 -15.08 -16.65 6.33
C LEU A 331 -13.80 -15.96 6.82
N LEU A 332 -13.16 -16.50 7.85
CA LEU A 332 -11.95 -15.98 8.47
C LEU A 332 -10.67 -16.55 7.84
N ASP A 333 -10.81 -17.44 6.83
CA ASP A 333 -9.67 -17.97 6.08
C ASP A 333 -9.25 -16.98 4.98
N PRO A 334 -8.08 -16.30 5.09
CA PRO A 334 -7.64 -15.34 4.10
C PRO A 334 -7.20 -15.96 2.77
N THR A 335 -7.17 -17.29 2.67
CA THR A 335 -6.96 -18.01 1.39
C THR A 335 -8.25 -18.27 0.63
N LYS A 336 -9.39 -17.85 1.18
CA LYS A 336 -10.73 -18.06 0.60
C LYS A 336 -11.38 -16.74 0.21
N LEU A 337 -12.10 -16.77 -0.88
CA LEU A 337 -13.03 -15.71 -1.29
C LEU A 337 -14.48 -16.18 -1.13
N ILE A 338 -15.42 -15.25 -1.11
CA ILE A 338 -16.84 -15.55 -1.20
C ILE A 338 -17.24 -15.40 -2.67
N PRO A 339 -17.62 -16.48 -3.37
CA PRO A 339 -18.13 -16.38 -4.74
C PRO A 339 -19.30 -15.39 -4.85
N GLU A 340 -19.32 -14.54 -5.89
CA GLU A 340 -20.36 -13.52 -6.07
C GLU A 340 -21.75 -14.14 -6.29
N GLU A 341 -21.81 -15.39 -6.74
CA GLU A 341 -23.04 -16.19 -6.88
C GLU A 341 -23.68 -16.52 -5.51
N LEU A 342 -22.85 -16.63 -4.46
CA LEU A 342 -23.33 -16.90 -3.10
C LEU A 342 -23.67 -15.61 -2.36
N VAL A 343 -22.86 -14.58 -2.51
CA VAL A 343 -23.08 -13.25 -1.92
C VAL A 343 -22.67 -12.20 -2.95
N PRO A 344 -23.62 -11.56 -3.64
CA PRO A 344 -23.32 -10.54 -4.64
C PRO A 344 -22.60 -9.33 -4.06
N VAL A 345 -21.66 -8.76 -4.83
CA VAL A 345 -20.98 -7.51 -4.48
C VAL A 345 -21.93 -6.33 -4.68
N GLN A 346 -22.25 -5.63 -3.60
CA GLN A 346 -23.07 -4.41 -3.62
C GLN A 346 -22.16 -3.20 -3.78
N ARG A 347 -22.28 -2.44 -4.87
CA ARG A 347 -21.52 -1.21 -5.10
C ARG A 347 -22.11 -0.07 -4.29
N ILE A 348 -21.32 0.52 -3.41
CA ILE A 348 -21.80 1.50 -2.41
C ILE A 348 -21.24 2.91 -2.60
N GLY A 349 -20.17 3.10 -3.35
CA GLY A 349 -19.56 4.41 -3.56
C GLY A 349 -18.47 4.38 -4.61
N LYS A 350 -17.87 5.55 -4.88
CA LYS A 350 -16.84 5.72 -5.90
C LYS A 350 -15.65 6.49 -5.36
N MET A 351 -14.46 6.06 -5.72
CA MET A 351 -13.19 6.77 -5.52
C MET A 351 -12.68 7.30 -6.86
N THR A 352 -12.25 8.55 -6.87
CA THR A 352 -11.61 9.20 -8.02
C THR A 352 -10.24 9.72 -7.56
N LEU A 353 -9.18 9.42 -8.30
CA LEU A 353 -7.84 9.98 -8.07
C LEU A 353 -7.62 11.13 -9.06
N ASP A 354 -7.46 12.34 -8.57
CA ASP A 354 -7.49 13.57 -9.36
C ASP A 354 -6.29 14.50 -9.16
N ARG A 355 -5.30 14.06 -8.36
CA ARG A 355 -4.09 14.83 -8.12
C ARG A 355 -2.88 13.92 -7.83
N ASN A 356 -1.76 14.21 -8.48
CA ASN A 356 -0.45 13.64 -8.16
C ASN A 356 0.12 14.24 -6.86
N SER A 357 1.08 13.54 -6.24
CA SER A 357 1.88 14.07 -5.14
C SER A 357 2.74 15.23 -5.61
N ASP A 358 2.91 16.26 -4.78
CA ASP A 358 3.86 17.35 -5.04
C ASP A 358 5.30 16.89 -4.77
N ASN A 359 5.49 16.00 -3.77
CA ASN A 359 6.79 15.43 -3.42
C ASN A 359 6.67 13.94 -3.11
N PHE A 360 7.39 13.11 -3.88
CA PHE A 360 7.35 11.66 -3.74
C PHE A 360 7.80 11.19 -2.35
N PHE A 361 8.89 11.76 -1.81
CA PHE A 361 9.41 11.34 -0.51
C PHE A 361 8.45 11.72 0.62
N ALA A 362 8.06 12.99 0.68
CA ALA A 362 7.22 13.51 1.76
C ALA A 362 5.84 12.85 1.81
N GLU A 363 5.26 12.51 0.66
CA GLU A 363 3.90 11.99 0.57
C GLU A 363 3.87 10.47 0.33
N THR A 364 4.51 9.97 -0.73
CA THR A 364 4.42 8.55 -1.12
C THR A 364 5.37 7.65 -0.32
N GLU A 365 6.60 8.11 -0.06
CA GLU A 365 7.56 7.30 0.70
C GLU A 365 7.24 7.29 2.19
N GLN A 366 6.89 8.44 2.78
CA GLN A 366 6.61 8.57 4.21
C GLN A 366 5.19 8.16 4.62
N VAL A 367 4.25 7.93 3.69
CA VAL A 367 2.92 7.49 4.09
C VAL A 367 2.97 6.17 4.85
N ALA A 368 2.25 6.12 5.96
CA ALA A 368 2.12 4.97 6.85
C ALA A 368 0.68 4.48 6.85
N PHE A 369 0.44 3.32 6.25
CA PHE A 369 -0.86 2.65 6.30
C PHE A 369 -0.91 1.67 7.46
N HIS A 370 -2.09 1.48 8.03
CA HIS A 370 -2.29 0.51 9.09
C HIS A 370 -3.72 -0.07 9.06
N PRO A 371 -3.91 -1.38 8.89
CA PRO A 371 -5.25 -1.97 8.90
C PRO A 371 -6.00 -1.80 10.23
N ALA A 372 -5.30 -1.43 11.31
CA ALA A 372 -5.93 -1.08 12.59
C ALA A 372 -6.43 0.38 12.67
N HIS A 373 -6.21 1.22 11.67
CA HIS A 373 -6.85 2.52 11.61
C HIS A 373 -8.32 2.35 11.24
N LEU A 374 -9.18 2.41 12.24
CA LEU A 374 -10.62 2.25 12.13
C LEU A 374 -11.35 3.54 12.50
N VAL A 375 -12.61 3.62 12.08
CA VAL A 375 -13.59 4.62 12.51
C VAL A 375 -14.80 3.93 13.14
N PRO A 376 -15.63 4.62 13.94
CA PRO A 376 -16.85 4.01 14.48
C PRO A 376 -17.70 3.38 13.37
N GLY A 377 -18.15 2.14 13.57
CA GLY A 377 -18.96 1.40 12.60
C GLY A 377 -18.20 0.40 11.72
N ILE A 378 -16.87 0.35 11.83
CA ILE A 378 -16.03 -0.68 11.22
C ILE A 378 -15.19 -1.32 12.33
N ASP A 379 -15.08 -2.65 12.34
CA ASP A 379 -14.31 -3.39 13.35
C ASP A 379 -13.61 -4.62 12.74
N PHE A 380 -12.82 -5.28 13.53
CA PHE A 380 -12.05 -6.45 13.15
C PHE A 380 -12.87 -7.74 13.23
N SER A 381 -12.37 -8.77 12.56
CA SER A 381 -12.73 -10.16 12.78
C SER A 381 -11.60 -10.92 13.46
N ASN A 382 -11.85 -12.21 13.75
CA ASN A 382 -10.84 -13.12 14.31
C ASN A 382 -9.96 -13.79 13.23
N ASP A 383 -9.87 -13.23 12.02
CA ASP A 383 -8.95 -13.69 10.98
C ASP A 383 -7.52 -13.69 11.52
N PRO A 384 -6.82 -14.86 11.58
CA PRO A 384 -5.50 -14.95 12.22
C PRO A 384 -4.42 -14.13 11.51
N LEU A 385 -4.54 -13.96 10.20
CA LEU A 385 -3.61 -13.14 9.43
C LEU A 385 -3.87 -11.65 9.69
N LEU A 386 -5.14 -11.22 9.75
CA LEU A 386 -5.50 -9.85 10.10
C LEU A 386 -4.96 -9.49 11.48
N GLN A 387 -5.17 -10.35 12.48
CA GLN A 387 -4.73 -10.10 13.86
C GLN A 387 -3.21 -9.84 13.94
N GLY A 388 -2.40 -10.59 13.21
CA GLY A 388 -0.95 -10.34 13.15
C GLY A 388 -0.59 -9.03 12.46
N ARG A 389 -1.37 -8.61 11.46
CA ARG A 389 -1.19 -7.32 10.78
C ARG A 389 -1.45 -6.12 11.69
N LEU A 390 -2.35 -6.27 12.70
CA LEU A 390 -2.66 -5.20 13.66
C LEU A 390 -1.45 -4.81 14.53
N PHE A 391 -0.49 -5.70 14.71
CA PHE A 391 0.79 -5.41 15.37
C PHE A 391 1.87 -4.98 14.36
N SER A 392 2.08 -5.77 13.30
CA SER A 392 3.20 -5.63 12.37
C SER A 392 3.32 -4.24 11.75
N TYR A 393 2.20 -3.62 11.37
CA TYR A 393 2.22 -2.30 10.71
C TYR A 393 2.66 -1.16 11.65
N THR A 394 2.32 -1.22 12.92
CA THR A 394 2.84 -0.25 13.90
C THR A 394 4.33 -0.47 14.14
N ASP A 395 4.73 -1.71 14.34
CA ASP A 395 6.11 -2.08 14.65
C ASP A 395 7.08 -1.68 13.52
N THR A 396 6.76 -2.02 12.27
CA THR A 396 7.62 -1.67 11.13
C THR A 396 7.77 -0.17 10.90
N GLN A 397 6.74 0.64 11.20
CA GLN A 397 6.81 2.10 11.05
C GLN A 397 7.82 2.74 12.00
N LEU A 398 8.04 2.18 13.19
CA LEU A 398 9.02 2.70 14.14
C LEU A 398 10.44 2.70 13.55
N SER A 399 10.84 1.62 12.89
CA SER A 399 12.14 1.55 12.23
C SER A 399 12.19 2.38 10.95
N ARG A 400 11.17 2.30 10.11
CA ARG A 400 11.16 2.94 8.80
C ARG A 400 11.07 4.46 8.89
N LEU A 401 10.28 5.00 9.81
CA LEU A 401 10.06 6.44 9.98
C LEU A 401 10.78 7.03 11.20
N GLY A 402 11.47 6.20 11.98
CA GLY A 402 12.43 6.62 13.00
C GLY A 402 11.83 7.20 14.28
N SER A 403 10.51 7.23 14.46
CA SER A 403 9.86 7.80 15.63
C SER A 403 8.46 7.25 15.87
N ALA A 404 8.05 7.15 17.14
CA ALA A 404 6.66 6.90 17.53
C ALA A 404 5.70 8.04 17.10
N ASN A 405 6.24 9.21 16.77
CA ASN A 405 5.48 10.37 16.31
C ASN A 405 5.29 10.41 14.78
N PHE A 406 5.46 9.31 14.06
CA PHE A 406 5.29 9.25 12.60
C PHE A 406 3.89 9.67 12.13
N ASN A 407 2.88 9.62 13.01
CA ASN A 407 1.53 10.13 12.73
C ASN A 407 1.45 11.66 12.67
N GLU A 408 2.49 12.39 13.09
CA GLU A 408 2.56 13.84 12.94
C GLU A 408 3.08 14.30 11.58
N LEU A 409 3.67 13.39 10.79
CA LEU A 409 4.04 13.69 9.40
C LEU A 409 2.80 14.16 8.62
N PRO A 410 2.91 15.22 7.81
CA PRO A 410 1.76 15.81 7.14
C PRO A 410 0.87 14.80 6.41
N ILE A 411 1.46 13.87 5.66
CA ILE A 411 0.69 12.85 4.93
C ILE A 411 -0.03 11.84 5.85
N ASN A 412 0.48 11.61 7.06
CA ASN A 412 -0.07 10.64 8.02
C ASN A 412 -1.05 11.27 9.02
N ARG A 413 -1.02 12.58 9.14
CA ARG A 413 -1.82 13.34 10.10
C ARG A 413 -3.31 13.33 9.70
N PRO A 414 -4.25 13.07 10.65
CA PRO A 414 -5.67 13.21 10.36
C PRO A 414 -6.06 14.68 10.13
N ILE A 415 -7.20 14.92 9.47
CA ILE A 415 -7.76 16.26 9.30
C ILE A 415 -8.52 16.73 10.53
N VAL A 416 -8.80 15.84 11.46
CA VAL A 416 -9.46 16.13 12.73
C VAL A 416 -8.42 16.32 13.84
N PRO A 417 -8.71 17.12 14.88
CA PRO A 417 -7.79 17.32 16.00
C PRO A 417 -7.47 16.01 16.73
N VAL A 418 -6.21 15.84 17.12
CA VAL A 418 -5.77 14.71 17.94
C VAL A 418 -5.51 15.19 19.38
N HIS A 419 -6.23 14.59 20.32
CA HIS A 419 -6.08 14.83 21.74
C HIS A 419 -5.89 13.50 22.47
N ASN A 420 -4.68 13.23 22.97
CA ASN A 420 -4.36 12.04 23.75
C ASN A 420 -3.29 12.35 24.82
N ASN A 421 -2.95 11.35 25.62
CA ASN A 421 -1.91 11.46 26.64
C ASN A 421 -0.54 10.94 26.17
N GLN A 422 -0.37 10.69 24.88
CA GLN A 422 0.93 10.34 24.28
C GLN A 422 1.77 11.62 24.18
N ARG A 423 2.91 11.61 24.84
CA ARG A 423 3.81 12.76 24.99
C ARG A 423 5.21 12.38 24.57
N ASP A 424 6.02 13.40 24.25
CA ASP A 424 7.45 13.30 24.02
C ASP A 424 7.82 12.36 22.85
N GLY A 425 9.04 11.83 22.85
CA GLY A 425 9.59 11.01 21.79
C GLY A 425 10.26 11.83 20.67
N HIS A 426 11.07 11.14 19.85
CA HIS A 426 11.83 11.78 18.76
C HIS A 426 10.90 12.57 17.83
N MET A 427 11.33 13.78 17.44
CA MET A 427 10.66 14.66 16.47
C MET A 427 9.19 14.96 16.82
N ARG A 428 8.89 15.10 18.11
CA ARG A 428 7.59 15.57 18.56
C ARG A 428 7.38 17.01 18.11
N HIS A 429 6.32 17.28 17.33
CA HIS A 429 5.96 18.63 16.86
C HIS A 429 4.88 19.26 17.74
N GLY A 430 3.95 18.48 18.26
CA GLY A 430 2.84 18.97 19.06
C GLY A 430 3.32 19.56 20.39
N ILE A 431 2.93 20.82 20.69
CA ILE A 431 3.21 21.51 21.95
C ILE A 431 2.00 21.32 22.86
N ASN A 432 2.03 20.31 23.70
CA ASN A 432 0.95 20.05 24.66
C ASN A 432 1.12 20.91 25.91
N THR A 433 0.07 21.60 26.29
CA THR A 433 0.05 22.45 27.51
C THR A 433 -0.54 21.69 28.69
N GLY A 434 -0.26 22.19 29.90
CA GLY A 434 -0.77 21.62 31.15
C GLY A 434 0.16 20.58 31.79
N ARG A 435 -0.14 20.24 33.03
CA ARG A 435 0.71 19.39 33.87
C ARG A 435 0.28 17.93 33.95
N VAL A 436 -0.84 17.59 33.32
CA VAL A 436 -1.43 16.24 33.39
C VAL A 436 -1.34 15.57 32.04
N SER A 437 -0.78 14.35 32.01
CA SER A 437 -0.64 13.49 30.82
C SER A 437 -1.05 12.04 31.11
N TYR A 438 -1.95 11.84 32.06
CA TYR A 438 -2.39 10.51 32.50
C TYR A 438 -3.86 10.54 32.93
N GLU A 439 -4.49 9.39 32.91
CA GLU A 439 -5.87 9.19 33.38
C GLU A 439 -5.95 7.86 34.16
N PRO A 440 -6.74 7.78 35.27
CA PRO A 440 -7.55 8.88 35.84
C PRO A 440 -6.72 9.93 36.57
N ASN A 441 -7.22 11.16 36.61
CA ASN A 441 -6.62 12.25 37.38
C ASN A 441 -7.69 13.10 38.03
N SER A 442 -7.30 13.83 39.10
CA SER A 442 -8.16 14.80 39.80
C SER A 442 -7.68 16.25 39.66
N LEU A 443 -6.57 16.45 38.93
CA LEU A 443 -5.90 17.76 38.87
C LEU A 443 -6.42 18.62 37.71
N GLY A 444 -6.92 18.01 36.65
CA GLY A 444 -7.26 18.69 35.41
C GLY A 444 -6.06 19.36 34.73
N GLY A 445 -6.27 20.07 33.64
CA GLY A 445 -5.24 20.85 32.95
C GLY A 445 -4.36 19.99 32.01
N GLY A 446 -4.72 19.94 30.72
CA GLY A 446 -3.99 19.28 29.67
C GLY A 446 -4.41 17.83 29.36
N CYS A 447 -5.21 17.20 30.21
CA CYS A 447 -5.73 15.86 29.96
C CYS A 447 -7.06 15.91 29.19
N PRO A 448 -7.19 15.20 28.05
CA PRO A 448 -8.47 15.03 27.36
C PRO A 448 -9.40 14.11 28.18
N TYR A 449 -10.70 14.17 27.93
CA TYR A 449 -11.68 13.30 28.58
C TYR A 449 -12.20 12.22 27.61
N GLN A 450 -12.67 11.10 28.16
CA GLN A 450 -13.23 10.00 27.39
C GLN A 450 -14.60 10.37 26.82
N ALA A 451 -14.81 10.16 25.52
CA ALA A 451 -16.11 10.35 24.89
C ALA A 451 -17.04 9.17 25.20
N ALA A 452 -18.26 9.44 25.67
CA ALA A 452 -19.27 8.40 25.78
C ALA A 452 -19.67 7.87 24.39
N MET A 453 -20.16 6.62 24.31
CA MET A 453 -20.62 6.01 23.04
C MET A 453 -21.65 6.91 22.31
N LYS A 454 -22.58 7.53 23.06
CA LYS A 454 -23.58 8.46 22.50
C LYS A 454 -22.98 9.76 21.96
N GLN A 455 -21.72 10.04 22.25
CA GLN A 455 -20.94 11.20 21.78
C GLN A 455 -19.92 10.82 20.70
N GLY A 456 -20.08 9.63 20.09
CA GLY A 456 -19.17 9.15 19.03
C GLY A 456 -17.94 8.38 19.53
N GLY A 457 -17.83 8.09 20.83
CA GLY A 457 -16.74 7.28 21.38
C GLY A 457 -16.71 5.89 20.74
N PHE A 458 -15.54 5.48 20.24
CA PHE A 458 -15.34 4.15 19.68
C PHE A 458 -15.52 3.07 20.75
N THR A 459 -16.17 1.97 20.36
CA THR A 459 -16.30 0.76 21.18
C THR A 459 -16.18 -0.44 20.26
N SER A 460 -15.33 -1.39 20.62
CA SER A 460 -15.19 -2.65 19.90
C SER A 460 -16.48 -3.46 19.96
N PHE A 461 -16.76 -4.19 18.88
CA PHE A 461 -17.90 -5.09 18.81
C PHE A 461 -17.76 -6.22 19.85
N PRO A 462 -18.78 -6.46 20.70
CA PRO A 462 -18.71 -7.47 21.76
C PRO A 462 -18.97 -8.88 21.19
N GLY A 463 -18.10 -9.35 20.30
CA GLY A 463 -18.19 -10.69 19.73
C GLY A 463 -17.97 -11.78 20.79
N PRO A 464 -18.70 -12.91 20.75
CA PRO A 464 -18.46 -14.03 21.65
C PRO A 464 -17.10 -14.68 21.35
N VAL A 465 -16.40 -15.13 22.40
CA VAL A 465 -15.18 -15.92 22.30
C VAL A 465 -15.32 -17.13 23.20
N GLU A 466 -15.27 -18.34 22.62
CA GLU A 466 -15.36 -19.60 23.34
C GLU A 466 -14.26 -20.55 22.86
N GLY A 467 -13.61 -21.27 23.77
CA GLY A 467 -12.61 -22.26 23.45
C GLY A 467 -11.48 -22.39 24.46
N VAL A 468 -10.59 -23.36 24.21
CA VAL A 468 -9.37 -23.58 24.99
C VAL A 468 -8.16 -23.07 24.20
N LYS A 469 -7.13 -22.60 24.89
CA LYS A 469 -5.88 -22.16 24.24
C LYS A 469 -5.18 -23.35 23.58
N VAL A 470 -5.04 -23.30 22.27
CA VAL A 470 -4.45 -24.37 21.44
C VAL A 470 -3.62 -23.78 20.30
N ARG A 471 -2.61 -24.53 19.82
CA ARG A 471 -1.96 -24.28 18.53
C ARG A 471 -2.54 -25.24 17.50
N GLY A 472 -3.29 -24.72 16.53
CA GLY A 472 -3.97 -25.54 15.53
C GLY A 472 -4.84 -24.69 14.61
N LYS A 473 -5.49 -25.34 13.68
CA LYS A 473 -6.43 -24.73 12.72
C LYS A 473 -7.79 -25.41 12.84
N SER A 474 -8.87 -24.69 12.54
CA SER A 474 -10.18 -25.29 12.44
C SER A 474 -10.25 -26.24 11.22
N GLU A 475 -11.18 -27.22 11.26
CA GLU A 475 -11.34 -28.22 10.20
C GLU A 475 -11.54 -27.58 8.82
N LYS A 476 -12.35 -26.53 8.73
CA LYS A 476 -12.62 -25.82 7.47
C LYS A 476 -11.39 -25.14 6.83
N PHE A 477 -10.29 -24.98 7.59
CA PHE A 477 -9.02 -24.45 7.05
C PHE A 477 -8.19 -25.51 6.31
N HIS A 478 -8.59 -26.78 6.29
CA HIS A 478 -7.83 -27.85 5.64
C HIS A 478 -8.14 -28.06 4.17
N ASP A 479 -9.21 -27.45 3.64
CA ASP A 479 -9.45 -27.44 2.19
C ASP A 479 -8.53 -26.41 1.51
N HIS A 480 -7.49 -26.88 0.85
CA HIS A 480 -6.50 -26.04 0.18
C HIS A 480 -6.68 -25.95 -1.33
N TYR A 481 -7.50 -26.82 -1.93
CA TYR A 481 -7.53 -27.01 -3.38
C TYR A 481 -8.85 -26.63 -4.06
N SER A 482 -10.00 -26.77 -3.42
CA SER A 482 -11.30 -26.55 -4.04
C SER A 482 -11.41 -25.18 -4.72
N GLN A 483 -10.99 -24.09 -4.07
CA GLN A 483 -11.06 -22.76 -4.67
C GLN A 483 -9.89 -22.49 -5.64
N ALA A 484 -8.74 -23.13 -5.49
CA ALA A 484 -7.67 -23.11 -6.47
C ALA A 484 -8.14 -23.74 -7.80
N ALA A 485 -8.81 -24.91 -7.71
CA ALA A 485 -9.42 -25.60 -8.85
C ALA A 485 -10.54 -24.74 -9.50
N LEU A 486 -11.42 -24.16 -8.67
CA LEU A 486 -12.47 -23.26 -9.15
C LEU A 486 -11.89 -22.11 -9.96
N PHE A 487 -10.83 -21.45 -9.45
CA PHE A 487 -10.18 -20.34 -10.14
C PHE A 487 -9.57 -20.80 -11.48
N TYR A 488 -8.78 -21.88 -11.50
CA TYR A 488 -8.18 -22.40 -12.74
C TYR A 488 -9.25 -22.73 -13.79
N ARG A 489 -10.32 -23.43 -13.40
CA ARG A 489 -11.40 -23.83 -14.30
C ARG A 489 -12.26 -22.67 -14.78
N SER A 490 -12.31 -21.56 -14.04
CA SER A 490 -13.02 -20.34 -14.45
C SER A 490 -12.28 -19.53 -15.53
N GLN A 491 -11.00 -19.82 -15.76
CA GLN A 491 -10.20 -19.14 -16.77
C GLN A 491 -10.57 -19.58 -18.19
N SER A 492 -10.50 -18.67 -19.15
CA SER A 492 -10.60 -19.01 -20.58
C SER A 492 -9.40 -19.87 -21.02
N VAL A 493 -9.55 -20.59 -22.13
CA VAL A 493 -8.46 -21.43 -22.68
C VAL A 493 -7.13 -20.67 -22.87
N PRO A 494 -7.11 -19.44 -23.41
CA PRO A 494 -5.87 -18.65 -23.46
C PRO A 494 -5.28 -18.36 -22.08
N GLU A 495 -6.09 -17.96 -21.10
CA GLU A 495 -5.64 -17.65 -19.74
C GLU A 495 -5.09 -18.89 -19.03
N GLN A 496 -5.73 -20.07 -19.19
CA GLN A 496 -5.19 -21.33 -18.70
C GLN A 496 -3.83 -21.64 -19.32
N SER A 497 -3.67 -21.38 -20.62
CA SER A 497 -2.39 -21.59 -21.31
C SER A 497 -1.32 -20.62 -20.82
N HIS A 498 -1.66 -19.37 -20.52
CA HIS A 498 -0.76 -18.40 -19.91
C HIS A 498 -0.32 -18.85 -18.51
N LEU A 499 -1.23 -19.37 -17.71
CA LEU A 499 -0.94 -19.89 -16.38
C LEU A 499 0.01 -21.10 -16.44
N VAL A 500 -0.24 -22.06 -17.33
CA VAL A 500 0.65 -23.21 -17.58
C VAL A 500 2.05 -22.72 -18.00
N ASN A 501 2.13 -21.76 -18.92
CA ASN A 501 3.41 -21.22 -19.37
C ASN A 501 4.15 -20.46 -18.25
N ALA A 502 3.42 -19.76 -17.37
CA ALA A 502 4.00 -19.11 -16.21
C ALA A 502 4.63 -20.15 -15.26
N LEU A 503 3.91 -21.22 -14.94
CA LEU A 503 4.43 -22.31 -14.11
C LEU A 503 5.64 -23.01 -14.77
N ARG A 504 5.58 -23.29 -16.08
CA ARG A 504 6.73 -23.84 -16.82
C ARG A 504 7.96 -22.93 -16.74
N PHE A 505 7.77 -21.62 -16.86
CA PHE A 505 8.86 -20.65 -16.75
C PHE A 505 9.45 -20.63 -15.34
N GLU A 506 8.61 -20.48 -14.32
CA GLU A 506 9.02 -20.38 -12.91
C GLU A 506 9.72 -21.68 -12.46
N LEU A 507 9.07 -22.83 -12.64
CA LEU A 507 9.61 -24.13 -12.24
C LEU A 507 10.82 -24.54 -13.09
N GLY A 508 10.95 -24.02 -14.30
CA GLY A 508 12.11 -24.25 -15.18
C GLY A 508 13.40 -23.59 -14.68
N LYS A 509 13.31 -22.65 -13.74
CA LYS A 509 14.47 -21.97 -13.14
C LYS A 509 14.98 -22.67 -11.88
N LEU A 510 14.27 -23.67 -11.39
CA LEU A 510 14.66 -24.39 -10.18
C LEU A 510 15.88 -25.29 -10.44
N GLU A 511 16.83 -25.26 -9.50
CA GLU A 511 18.03 -26.07 -9.52
C GLU A 511 17.81 -27.45 -8.86
N VAL A 512 16.89 -27.53 -7.88
CA VAL A 512 16.58 -28.76 -7.12
C VAL A 512 15.38 -29.48 -7.73
N PRO A 513 15.56 -30.63 -8.41
CA PRO A 513 14.47 -31.37 -9.10
C PRO A 513 13.32 -31.79 -8.17
N ALA A 514 13.63 -32.19 -6.94
CA ALA A 514 12.63 -32.64 -5.96
C ALA A 514 11.59 -31.56 -5.60
N ILE A 515 11.94 -30.28 -5.66
CA ILE A 515 10.99 -29.18 -5.46
C ILE A 515 9.98 -29.15 -6.59
N ARG A 516 10.45 -29.30 -7.83
CA ARG A 516 9.61 -29.34 -9.03
C ARG A 516 8.65 -30.53 -9.01
N GLU A 517 9.14 -31.71 -8.61
CA GLU A 517 8.32 -32.91 -8.48
C GLU A 517 7.21 -32.74 -7.44
N ARG A 518 7.53 -32.18 -6.26
CA ARG A 518 6.53 -31.85 -5.24
C ARG A 518 5.49 -30.87 -5.74
N MET A 519 5.90 -29.83 -6.48
CA MET A 519 4.97 -28.85 -7.05
C MET A 519 4.01 -29.48 -8.07
N ILE A 520 4.50 -30.38 -8.93
CA ILE A 520 3.64 -31.12 -9.86
C ILE A 520 2.62 -31.96 -9.08
N GLY A 521 3.03 -32.59 -7.99
CA GLY A 521 2.13 -33.28 -7.07
C GLY A 521 1.04 -32.36 -6.49
N GLN A 522 1.40 -31.14 -6.09
CA GLN A 522 0.43 -30.15 -5.59
C GLN A 522 -0.55 -29.72 -6.71
N LEU A 523 -0.06 -29.52 -7.94
CA LEU A 523 -0.89 -29.15 -9.09
C LEU A 523 -1.90 -30.24 -9.45
N ALA A 524 -1.57 -31.53 -9.24
CA ALA A 524 -2.47 -32.65 -9.49
C ALA A 524 -3.73 -32.58 -8.60
N TYR A 525 -3.63 -32.10 -7.37
CA TYR A 525 -4.78 -31.84 -6.50
C TYR A 525 -5.64 -30.66 -6.97
N VAL A 526 -5.07 -29.71 -7.70
CA VAL A 526 -5.82 -28.58 -8.28
C VAL A 526 -6.59 -29.02 -9.51
N ASP A 527 -5.85 -29.59 -10.50
CA ASP A 527 -6.44 -30.08 -11.74
C ASP A 527 -5.45 -31.01 -12.48
N ALA A 528 -5.93 -32.18 -12.93
CA ALA A 528 -5.08 -33.18 -13.59
C ALA A 528 -4.52 -32.68 -14.93
N ASP A 529 -5.32 -32.01 -15.79
CA ASP A 529 -4.86 -31.43 -17.06
C ASP A 529 -3.77 -30.37 -16.83
N LEU A 530 -3.96 -29.51 -15.81
CA LEU A 530 -2.94 -28.54 -15.43
C LEU A 530 -1.63 -29.21 -15.06
N ALA A 531 -1.68 -30.24 -14.21
CA ALA A 531 -0.48 -30.95 -13.77
C ALA A 531 0.23 -31.64 -14.94
N GLU A 532 -0.51 -32.35 -15.81
CA GLU A 532 0.02 -33.01 -16.99
C GLU A 532 0.69 -32.00 -17.93
N ARG A 533 0.01 -30.91 -18.26
CA ARG A 533 0.56 -29.88 -19.14
C ARG A 533 1.83 -29.26 -18.58
N VAL A 534 1.93 -29.03 -17.26
CA VAL A 534 3.15 -28.47 -16.66
C VAL A 534 4.26 -29.52 -16.63
N ALA A 535 3.96 -30.79 -16.25
CA ALA A 535 4.91 -31.87 -16.09
C ALA A 535 5.57 -32.27 -17.41
N GLU A 536 4.84 -32.19 -18.53
CA GLU A 536 5.34 -32.47 -19.89
C GLU A 536 6.64 -31.70 -20.20
N ALA A 537 6.75 -30.43 -19.78
CA ALA A 537 7.93 -29.61 -20.03
C ALA A 537 9.20 -30.13 -19.34
N PHE A 538 9.05 -31.00 -18.34
CA PHE A 538 10.14 -31.51 -17.50
C PHE A 538 10.32 -33.03 -17.58
N ASN A 539 9.50 -33.74 -18.37
CA ASN A 539 9.45 -35.21 -18.45
C ASN A 539 9.24 -35.87 -17.06
N ILE A 540 8.39 -35.26 -16.22
CA ILE A 540 8.04 -35.77 -14.89
C ILE A 540 6.68 -36.49 -14.98
N ALA A 541 6.57 -37.66 -14.34
CA ALA A 541 5.30 -38.35 -14.21
C ALA A 541 4.42 -37.65 -13.19
N VAL A 542 3.17 -37.40 -13.51
CA VAL A 542 2.19 -36.88 -12.58
C VAL A 542 1.76 -38.00 -11.64
N PRO A 543 1.82 -37.82 -10.31
CA PRO A 543 1.33 -38.81 -9.36
C PRO A 543 -0.19 -38.95 -9.45
N GLU A 544 -0.69 -40.17 -9.29
CA GLU A 544 -2.12 -40.38 -9.05
C GLU A 544 -2.49 -39.82 -7.66
N VAL A 545 -3.49 -38.95 -7.60
CA VAL A 545 -3.97 -38.34 -6.36
C VAL A 545 -5.46 -38.63 -6.20
N GLU A 546 -5.88 -38.95 -4.99
CA GLU A 546 -7.31 -38.97 -4.66
C GLU A 546 -7.72 -37.52 -4.39
N LEU A 547 -8.66 -37.01 -5.18
CA LEU A 547 -9.22 -35.68 -4.98
C LEU A 547 -10.05 -35.67 -3.69
N PRO A 548 -9.91 -34.66 -2.84
CA PRO A 548 -10.60 -34.57 -1.57
C PRO A 548 -12.12 -34.41 -1.71
#